data_98019bf760b29186b42401a16cb7bbfb
#
_entry.id   98019bf760b29186b42401a16cb7bbfb
#
_cell.length_a   1.000
_cell.length_b   1.000
_cell.length_c   1.000
_cell.angle_alpha   90.00
_cell.angle_beta   90.00
_cell.angle_gamma   90.00
#
_symmetry.space_group_name_H-M   'P 1'
#
loop_
_entity.id
_entity.type
_entity.pdbx_description
1 polymer ?
#
loop_
_entity_poly.entity_id
_entity_poly.type
_entity_poly.pdbx_seq_one_letter_code
_entity_poly.pdbx_strand_id
1 'polypeptide(L)'
;MKLQIALDDVTLEGALELVKKVRDYIDIIEIGTPFVYEYGMQAVRTMKEHFPDKEILADMKIMDAGYYEAEEALKAGADYVTVLGVTDNLTIQGCKEAAEKYGKEIVVDMICVENMEERIAKLEEIGVHGLAVHTGTDQQAIGRTPLDDLKVMSAAAQKAKISVAGGIHADTVKDYIKYHPDVLIVGGGICHAEDPAAAAKEIYMQLQ
;
A
#
# COMPACT_ATOMS: atom_id res chain seq x y z
N MET A 1 -10.25 10.60 -1.55
CA MET A 1 -9.68 9.30 -1.09
C MET A 1 -9.27 8.52 -2.33
N LYS A 2 -8.09 7.89 -2.35
CA LYS A 2 -7.64 7.07 -3.48
C LYS A 2 -8.01 5.60 -3.25
N LEU A 3 -8.28 4.87 -4.34
CA LEU A 3 -8.41 3.42 -4.32
C LEU A 3 -7.13 2.78 -4.87
N GLN A 4 -6.52 1.91 -4.07
CA GLN A 4 -5.34 1.14 -4.43
C GLN A 4 -5.73 -0.33 -4.58
N ILE A 5 -5.38 -0.95 -5.71
CA ILE A 5 -5.50 -2.40 -5.90
C ILE A 5 -4.19 -3.07 -5.51
N ALA A 6 -4.23 -4.08 -4.63
CA ALA A 6 -3.06 -4.87 -4.27
C ALA A 6 -3.03 -6.20 -5.05
N LEU A 7 -1.96 -6.41 -5.82
CA LEU A 7 -1.73 -7.59 -6.65
C LEU A 7 -0.74 -8.52 -5.96
N ASP A 8 -1.22 -9.63 -5.39
CA ASP A 8 -0.40 -10.57 -4.61
C ASP A 8 -0.20 -11.89 -5.35
N ASP A 9 -1.25 -12.63 -5.59
CA ASP A 9 -1.28 -14.01 -6.08
C ASP A 9 -1.72 -14.12 -7.56
N VAL A 10 -1.13 -13.30 -8.40
CA VAL A 10 -1.44 -13.21 -9.82
C VAL A 10 -0.20 -13.44 -10.69
N THR A 11 -0.39 -13.96 -11.89
CA THR A 11 0.69 -13.96 -12.90
C THR A 11 0.85 -12.56 -13.50
N LEU A 12 2.01 -12.26 -14.09
CA LEU A 12 2.24 -10.95 -14.70
C LEU A 12 1.23 -10.65 -15.82
N GLU A 13 0.90 -11.65 -16.65
CA GLU A 13 -0.12 -11.53 -17.69
C GLU A 13 -1.52 -11.34 -17.10
N GLY A 14 -1.88 -12.13 -16.07
CA GLY A 14 -3.15 -12.00 -15.36
C GLY A 14 -3.32 -10.62 -14.68
N ALA A 15 -2.25 -10.09 -14.11
CA ALA A 15 -2.22 -8.76 -13.53
C ALA A 15 -2.50 -7.66 -14.57
N LEU A 16 -1.89 -7.75 -15.77
CA LEU A 16 -2.15 -6.81 -16.86
C LEU A 16 -3.61 -6.85 -17.31
N GLU A 17 -4.19 -8.05 -17.47
CA GLU A 17 -5.59 -8.20 -17.86
C GLU A 17 -6.56 -7.72 -16.75
N LEU A 18 -6.24 -7.98 -15.49
CA LEU A 18 -7.04 -7.53 -14.36
C LEU A 18 -7.05 -5.99 -14.27
N VAL A 19 -5.86 -5.37 -14.31
CA VAL A 19 -5.75 -3.91 -14.22
C VAL A 19 -6.46 -3.22 -15.40
N LYS A 20 -6.39 -3.75 -16.62
CA LYS A 20 -7.16 -3.22 -17.76
C LYS A 20 -8.67 -3.15 -17.47
N LYS A 21 -9.22 -4.13 -16.75
CA LYS A 21 -10.66 -4.19 -16.43
C LYS A 21 -11.07 -3.17 -15.36
N VAL A 22 -10.17 -2.87 -14.41
CA VAL A 22 -10.49 -2.04 -13.24
C VAL A 22 -9.90 -0.63 -13.29
N ARG A 23 -9.07 -0.30 -14.31
CA ARG A 23 -8.26 0.92 -14.38
C ARG A 23 -9.03 2.22 -14.19
N ASP A 24 -10.28 2.27 -14.59
CA ASP A 24 -11.11 3.48 -14.49
C ASP A 24 -11.59 3.75 -13.06
N TYR A 25 -11.43 2.79 -12.16
CA TYR A 25 -11.89 2.85 -10.78
C TYR A 25 -10.75 2.86 -9.75
N ILE A 26 -9.49 2.72 -10.19
CA ILE A 26 -8.32 2.67 -9.30
C ILE A 26 -7.37 3.84 -9.59
N ASP A 27 -6.66 4.29 -8.57
CA ASP A 27 -5.66 5.35 -8.65
C ASP A 27 -4.23 4.78 -8.58
N ILE A 28 -4.02 3.76 -7.73
CA ILE A 28 -2.72 3.16 -7.44
C ILE A 28 -2.76 1.66 -7.75
N ILE A 29 -1.72 1.16 -8.40
CA ILE A 29 -1.45 -0.27 -8.60
C ILE A 29 -0.33 -0.67 -7.66
N GLU A 30 -0.62 -1.56 -6.71
CA GLU A 30 0.37 -2.12 -5.82
C GLU A 30 0.90 -3.44 -6.37
N ILE A 31 2.23 -3.50 -6.50
CA ILE A 31 2.97 -4.72 -6.73
C ILE A 31 3.19 -5.36 -5.38
N GLY A 32 2.32 -6.27 -4.98
CA GLY A 32 2.32 -6.90 -3.65
C GLY A 32 3.59 -7.70 -3.39
N THR A 33 3.92 -7.91 -2.12
CA THR A 33 5.17 -8.58 -1.74
C THR A 33 5.35 -9.96 -2.40
N PRO A 34 4.32 -10.85 -2.45
CA PRO A 34 4.46 -12.11 -3.16
C PRO A 34 4.74 -11.94 -4.66
N PHE A 35 4.13 -10.94 -5.28
CA PHE A 35 4.32 -10.62 -6.69
C PHE A 35 5.73 -10.07 -6.96
N VAL A 36 6.28 -9.27 -6.02
CA VAL A 36 7.69 -8.84 -6.07
C VAL A 36 8.64 -10.05 -5.95
N TYR A 37 8.35 -11.02 -5.08
CA TYR A 37 9.19 -12.23 -4.95
C TYR A 37 9.23 -13.07 -6.23
N GLU A 38 8.12 -13.16 -6.95
CA GLU A 38 8.04 -13.98 -8.18
C GLU A 38 8.70 -13.26 -9.37
N TYR A 39 8.47 -11.96 -9.55
CA TYR A 39 8.86 -11.23 -10.77
C TYR A 39 9.88 -10.12 -10.53
N GLY A 40 10.22 -9.81 -9.29
CA GLY A 40 11.15 -8.73 -8.94
C GLY A 40 10.73 -7.38 -9.53
N MET A 41 11.72 -6.54 -9.80
CA MET A 41 11.51 -5.21 -10.38
C MET A 41 10.98 -5.24 -11.84
N GLN A 42 10.91 -6.43 -12.45
CA GLN A 42 10.27 -6.60 -13.75
C GLN A 42 8.76 -6.30 -13.67
N ALA A 43 8.08 -6.72 -12.59
CA ALA A 43 6.66 -6.41 -12.38
C ALA A 43 6.42 -4.89 -12.31
N VAL A 44 7.26 -4.18 -11.55
CA VAL A 44 7.17 -2.71 -11.42
C VAL A 44 7.31 -2.03 -12.79
N ARG A 45 8.38 -2.37 -13.54
CA ARG A 45 8.62 -1.82 -14.89
C ARG A 45 7.45 -2.09 -15.83
N THR A 46 7.01 -3.34 -15.88
CA THR A 46 5.93 -3.75 -16.79
C THR A 46 4.62 -3.01 -16.48
N MET A 47 4.25 -2.90 -15.21
CA MET A 47 3.04 -2.17 -14.83
C MET A 47 3.14 -0.68 -15.15
N LYS A 48 4.29 -0.04 -14.87
CA LYS A 48 4.50 1.37 -15.19
C LYS A 48 4.48 1.66 -16.68
N GLU A 49 5.04 0.76 -17.50
CA GLU A 49 5.02 0.87 -18.97
C GLU A 49 3.61 0.74 -19.56
N HIS A 50 2.78 -0.18 -19.03
CA HIS A 50 1.43 -0.41 -19.54
C HIS A 50 0.39 0.58 -18.99
N PHE A 51 0.60 1.12 -17.80
CA PHE A 51 -0.30 2.05 -17.11
C PHE A 51 0.43 3.30 -16.63
N PRO A 52 1.00 4.11 -17.56
CA PRO A 52 1.82 5.28 -17.22
C PRO A 52 1.03 6.38 -16.51
N ASP A 53 -0.28 6.37 -16.65
CA ASP A 53 -1.24 7.29 -16.00
C ASP A 53 -1.59 6.87 -14.56
N LYS A 54 -1.18 5.68 -14.12
CA LYS A 54 -1.39 5.19 -12.77
C LYS A 54 -0.14 5.35 -11.91
N GLU A 55 -0.36 5.56 -10.62
CA GLU A 55 0.71 5.49 -9.65
C GLU A 55 1.02 4.03 -9.32
N ILE A 56 2.31 3.71 -9.15
CA ILE A 56 2.77 2.35 -8.83
C ILE A 56 3.34 2.34 -7.42
N LEU A 57 2.85 1.46 -6.57
CA LEU A 57 3.45 1.17 -5.27
C LEU A 57 4.16 -0.18 -5.34
N ALA A 58 5.44 -0.22 -4.95
CA ALA A 58 6.20 -1.46 -4.76
C ALA A 58 6.17 -1.85 -3.28
N ASP A 59 5.45 -2.94 -2.95
CA ASP A 59 5.34 -3.44 -1.59
C ASP A 59 6.56 -4.31 -1.20
N MET A 60 7.69 -3.61 -1.04
CA MET A 60 9.00 -4.20 -0.76
C MET A 60 9.15 -4.70 0.67
N LYS A 61 8.38 -4.13 1.61
CA LYS A 61 8.50 -4.38 3.05
C LYS A 61 9.95 -4.33 3.54
N ILE A 62 10.67 -3.28 3.11
CA ILE A 62 12.10 -3.11 3.40
C ILE A 62 12.37 -3.20 4.90
N MET A 63 13.35 -4.02 5.27
CA MET A 63 13.76 -4.23 6.67
C MET A 63 15.20 -3.80 6.93
N ASP A 64 16.04 -3.72 5.90
CA ASP A 64 17.46 -3.33 5.95
C ASP A 64 17.88 -2.68 4.65
N ALA A 65 19.09 -2.09 4.60
CA ALA A 65 19.67 -1.46 3.41
C ALA A 65 18.73 -0.44 2.72
N GLY A 66 17.98 0.36 3.50
CA GLY A 66 16.83 1.15 3.09
C GLY A 66 17.04 1.99 1.83
N TYR A 67 18.14 2.75 1.74
CA TYR A 67 18.43 3.56 0.56
C TYR A 67 18.56 2.69 -0.70
N TYR A 68 19.35 1.62 -0.63
CA TYR A 68 19.66 0.78 -1.78
C TYR A 68 18.42 0.05 -2.30
N GLU A 69 17.66 -0.60 -1.42
CA GLU A 69 16.48 -1.37 -1.82
C GLU A 69 15.36 -0.46 -2.33
N ALA A 70 15.13 0.69 -1.67
CA ALA A 70 14.17 1.66 -2.16
C ALA A 70 14.57 2.23 -3.53
N GLU A 71 15.85 2.56 -3.73
CA GLU A 71 16.35 3.09 -5.01
C GLU A 71 16.11 2.12 -6.17
N GLU A 72 16.23 0.81 -5.98
CA GLU A 72 15.96 -0.19 -7.03
C GLU A 72 14.49 -0.19 -7.48
N ALA A 73 13.54 -0.09 -6.55
CA ALA A 73 12.12 0.02 -6.89
C ALA A 73 11.80 1.35 -7.61
N LEU A 74 12.38 2.46 -7.14
CA LEU A 74 12.20 3.78 -7.74
C LEU A 74 12.76 3.87 -9.16
N LYS A 75 13.94 3.30 -9.40
CA LYS A 75 14.54 3.17 -10.75
C LYS A 75 13.67 2.32 -11.69
N ALA A 76 12.95 1.34 -11.14
CA ALA A 76 12.03 0.52 -11.91
C ALA A 76 10.73 1.26 -12.27
N GLY A 77 10.46 2.42 -11.69
CA GLY A 77 9.29 3.26 -11.98
C GLY A 77 8.23 3.30 -10.88
N ALA A 78 8.55 2.82 -9.67
CA ALA A 78 7.65 2.96 -8.53
C ALA A 78 7.49 4.44 -8.13
N ASP A 79 6.27 4.83 -7.78
CA ASP A 79 5.93 6.13 -7.21
C ASP A 79 5.96 6.09 -5.68
N TYR A 80 5.72 4.90 -5.12
CA TYR A 80 5.74 4.61 -3.69
C TYR A 80 6.53 3.34 -3.42
N VAL A 81 7.24 3.29 -2.30
CA VAL A 81 7.95 2.09 -1.81
C VAL A 81 7.61 1.86 -0.35
N THR A 82 7.33 0.61 0.04
CA THR A 82 7.05 0.30 1.44
C THR A 82 8.31 -0.06 2.21
N VAL A 83 8.36 0.39 3.46
CA VAL A 83 9.36 0.03 4.47
C VAL A 83 8.64 -0.38 5.75
N LEU A 84 9.12 -1.40 6.46
CA LEU A 84 8.47 -1.87 7.68
C LEU A 84 8.64 -0.87 8.83
N GLY A 85 7.55 -0.56 9.53
CA GLY A 85 7.57 0.29 10.71
C GLY A 85 8.31 -0.30 11.92
N VAL A 86 8.51 -1.60 11.93
CA VAL A 86 9.27 -2.33 12.97
C VAL A 86 10.79 -2.28 12.78
N THR A 87 11.29 -1.83 11.62
CA THR A 87 12.73 -1.65 11.38
C THR A 87 13.28 -0.44 12.13
N ASP A 88 14.60 -0.26 12.12
CA ASP A 88 15.22 0.89 12.75
C ASP A 88 15.05 2.20 11.95
N ASN A 89 15.28 3.30 12.63
CA ASN A 89 15.07 4.62 12.02
C ASN A 89 16.06 4.95 10.90
N LEU A 90 17.28 4.38 10.91
CA LEU A 90 18.27 4.62 9.86
C LEU A 90 17.84 4.00 8.54
N THR A 91 17.25 2.80 8.59
CA THR A 91 16.67 2.16 7.40
C THR A 91 15.55 3.00 6.80
N ILE A 92 14.63 3.49 7.65
CA ILE A 92 13.51 4.35 7.21
C ILE A 92 14.01 5.67 6.63
N GLN A 93 15.00 6.31 7.27
CA GLN A 93 15.64 7.51 6.75
C GLN A 93 16.30 7.27 5.39
N GLY A 94 17.01 6.15 5.23
CA GLY A 94 17.61 5.76 3.96
C GLY A 94 16.56 5.58 2.84
N CYS A 95 15.44 4.92 3.13
CA CYS A 95 14.33 4.81 2.17
C CYS A 95 13.78 6.19 1.78
N LYS A 96 13.57 7.07 2.77
CA LYS A 96 13.08 8.43 2.56
C LYS A 96 14.02 9.24 1.69
N GLU A 97 15.33 9.23 1.99
CA GLU A 97 16.36 9.92 1.18
C GLU A 97 16.37 9.45 -0.27
N ALA A 98 16.25 8.12 -0.49
CA ALA A 98 16.14 7.58 -1.84
C ALA A 98 14.88 8.11 -2.54
N ALA A 99 13.72 8.07 -1.89
CA ALA A 99 12.46 8.55 -2.47
C ALA A 99 12.52 10.05 -2.81
N GLU A 100 12.99 10.89 -1.91
CA GLU A 100 13.14 12.33 -2.15
C GLU A 100 14.05 12.67 -3.34
N LYS A 101 15.15 11.92 -3.52
CA LYS A 101 16.04 12.07 -4.67
C LYS A 101 15.33 11.87 -6.02
N TYR A 102 14.33 10.98 -6.05
CA TYR A 102 13.54 10.71 -7.25
C TYR A 102 12.23 11.51 -7.31
N GLY A 103 11.96 12.38 -6.31
CA GLY A 103 10.68 13.10 -6.20
C GLY A 103 9.49 12.17 -5.97
N LYS A 104 9.71 11.08 -5.21
CA LYS A 104 8.76 10.03 -4.88
C LYS A 104 8.55 9.94 -3.37
N GLU A 105 7.72 9.00 -2.92
CA GLU A 105 7.31 8.89 -1.53
C GLU A 105 7.56 7.48 -0.98
N ILE A 106 7.78 7.39 0.34
CA ILE A 106 7.74 6.13 1.06
C ILE A 106 6.44 5.99 1.83
N VAL A 107 5.99 4.76 2.00
CA VAL A 107 4.90 4.38 2.90
C VAL A 107 5.46 3.43 3.96
N VAL A 108 5.30 3.78 5.23
CA VAL A 108 5.71 2.91 6.33
C VAL A 108 4.59 1.95 6.66
N ASP A 109 4.81 0.67 6.42
CA ASP A 109 3.88 -0.41 6.76
C ASP A 109 3.95 -0.69 8.26
N MET A 110 2.85 -0.46 8.96
CA MET A 110 2.76 -0.57 10.42
C MET A 110 2.39 -1.98 10.90
N ILE A 111 2.46 -2.98 10.02
CA ILE A 111 2.28 -4.39 10.41
C ILE A 111 3.20 -4.75 11.59
N CYS A 112 2.67 -5.46 12.57
CA CYS A 112 3.39 -5.90 13.78
C CYS A 112 3.99 -4.78 14.66
N VAL A 113 3.63 -3.52 14.46
CA VAL A 113 4.02 -2.45 15.37
C VAL A 113 3.15 -2.52 16.63
N GLU A 114 3.76 -2.73 17.80
CA GLU A 114 3.04 -2.89 19.07
C GLU A 114 2.62 -1.55 19.68
N ASN A 115 3.54 -0.57 19.76
CA ASN A 115 3.31 0.77 20.34
C ASN A 115 3.07 1.79 19.24
N MET A 116 1.90 1.72 18.61
CA MET A 116 1.59 2.47 17.38
C MET A 116 1.72 3.99 17.58
N GLU A 117 1.17 4.54 18.64
CA GLU A 117 1.20 6.01 18.91
C GLU A 117 2.63 6.53 19.05
N GLU A 118 3.46 5.85 19.85
CA GLU A 118 4.88 6.19 20.02
C GLU A 118 5.65 6.08 18.71
N ARG A 119 5.37 5.01 17.94
CA ARG A 119 6.02 4.80 16.64
C ARG A 119 5.62 5.85 15.62
N ILE A 120 4.36 6.23 15.55
CA ILE A 120 3.87 7.29 14.68
C ILE A 120 4.58 8.61 14.99
N ALA A 121 4.66 9.01 16.26
CA ALA A 121 5.34 10.23 16.65
C ALA A 121 6.80 10.26 16.16
N LYS A 122 7.52 9.14 16.32
CA LYS A 122 8.89 8.98 15.83
C LYS A 122 9.00 9.08 14.30
N LEU A 123 8.08 8.45 13.58
CA LEU A 123 8.04 8.46 12.12
C LEU A 123 7.74 9.87 11.57
N GLU A 124 6.85 10.60 12.22
CA GLU A 124 6.57 12.00 11.87
C GLU A 124 7.72 12.97 12.20
N GLU A 125 8.54 12.66 13.23
CA GLU A 125 9.81 13.38 13.46
C GLU A 125 10.81 13.15 12.32
N ILE A 126 10.89 11.93 11.77
CA ILE A 126 11.70 11.60 10.58
C ILE A 126 11.14 12.31 9.34
N GLY A 127 9.85 12.60 9.32
CA GLY A 127 9.15 13.23 8.20
C GLY A 127 8.81 12.25 7.10
N VAL A 128 8.30 11.06 7.45
CA VAL A 128 7.81 10.08 6.47
C VAL A 128 6.56 10.59 5.73
N HIS A 129 6.36 10.16 4.51
CA HIS A 129 5.29 10.65 3.65
C HIS A 129 3.93 10.00 3.95
N GLY A 130 3.93 8.68 4.21
CA GLY A 130 2.72 7.92 4.47
C GLY A 130 2.92 6.82 5.50
N LEU A 131 1.82 6.45 6.16
CA LEU A 131 1.70 5.35 7.12
C LEU A 131 0.60 4.42 6.66
N ALA A 132 0.83 3.11 6.65
CA ALA A 132 -0.18 2.12 6.29
C ALA A 132 -0.58 1.29 7.50
N VAL A 133 -1.85 1.35 7.89
CA VAL A 133 -2.45 0.34 8.76
C VAL A 133 -2.56 -0.94 7.98
N HIS A 134 -1.99 -2.01 8.49
CA HIS A 134 -1.96 -3.29 7.80
C HIS A 134 -2.24 -4.46 8.75
N THR A 135 -3.38 -5.12 8.56
CA THR A 135 -3.64 -6.42 9.16
C THR A 135 -3.32 -7.51 8.15
N GLY A 136 -2.19 -8.19 8.33
CA GLY A 136 -1.72 -9.24 7.41
C GLY A 136 -2.67 -10.43 7.33
N THR A 137 -2.55 -11.23 6.28
CA THR A 137 -3.41 -12.39 5.99
C THR A 137 -3.50 -13.38 7.15
N ASP A 138 -2.36 -13.68 7.80
CA ASP A 138 -2.32 -14.61 8.94
C ASP A 138 -3.10 -14.07 10.16
N GLN A 139 -3.11 -12.77 10.35
CA GLN A 139 -3.87 -12.11 11.42
C GLN A 139 -5.37 -12.06 11.09
N GLN A 140 -5.70 -11.84 9.81
CA GLN A 140 -7.09 -11.90 9.34
C GLN A 140 -7.68 -13.30 9.54
N ALA A 141 -6.91 -14.36 9.32
CA ALA A 141 -7.33 -15.75 9.51
C ALA A 141 -7.77 -16.07 10.95
N ILE A 142 -7.31 -15.32 11.94
CA ILE A 142 -7.74 -15.43 13.35
C ILE A 142 -8.75 -14.34 13.76
N GLY A 143 -9.34 -13.63 12.78
CA GLY A 143 -10.44 -12.69 12.97
C GLY A 143 -10.02 -11.25 13.33
N ARG A 144 -8.72 -10.88 13.20
CA ARG A 144 -8.31 -9.48 13.37
C ARG A 144 -8.71 -8.65 12.15
N THR A 145 -9.05 -7.39 12.42
CA THR A 145 -9.36 -6.39 11.39
C THR A 145 -8.52 -5.13 11.63
N PRO A 146 -8.25 -4.32 10.60
CA PRO A 146 -7.46 -3.10 10.75
C PRO A 146 -8.22 -1.93 11.39
N LEU A 147 -9.49 -2.10 11.79
CA LEU A 147 -10.33 -1.00 12.28
C LEU A 147 -9.81 -0.33 13.55
N ASP A 148 -9.36 -1.12 14.52
CA ASP A 148 -8.89 -0.56 15.79
C ASP A 148 -7.54 0.16 15.61
N ASP A 149 -6.66 -0.40 14.80
CA ASP A 149 -5.38 0.22 14.43
C ASP A 149 -5.61 1.51 13.61
N LEU A 150 -6.60 1.52 12.71
CA LEU A 150 -6.97 2.71 11.95
C LEU A 150 -7.49 3.83 12.86
N LYS A 151 -8.30 3.51 13.87
CA LYS A 151 -8.76 4.50 14.88
C LYS A 151 -7.58 5.15 15.59
N VAL A 152 -6.62 4.35 16.05
CA VAL A 152 -5.41 4.83 16.73
C VAL A 152 -4.60 5.71 15.78
N MET A 153 -4.33 5.24 14.56
CA MET A 153 -3.55 6.00 13.58
C MET A 153 -4.22 7.31 13.19
N SER A 154 -5.52 7.30 12.92
CA SER A 154 -6.27 8.52 12.56
C SER A 154 -6.32 9.56 13.68
N ALA A 155 -6.19 9.14 14.94
CA ALA A 155 -6.12 10.05 16.08
C ALA A 155 -4.68 10.57 16.31
N ALA A 156 -3.66 9.77 16.03
CA ALA A 156 -2.26 10.06 16.36
C ALA A 156 -1.51 10.77 15.23
N ALA A 157 -1.71 10.39 13.98
CA ALA A 157 -1.01 10.99 12.84
C ALA A 157 -1.49 12.41 12.56
N GLN A 158 -0.53 13.34 12.39
CA GLN A 158 -0.80 14.76 12.18
C GLN A 158 -0.37 15.27 10.80
N LYS A 159 0.58 14.60 10.16
CA LYS A 159 1.23 15.05 8.92
C LYS A 159 1.27 13.99 7.83
N ALA A 160 1.54 12.74 8.21
CA ALA A 160 1.66 11.64 7.25
C ALA A 160 0.29 11.27 6.68
N LYS A 161 0.27 10.94 5.38
CA LYS A 161 -0.92 10.35 4.73
C LYS A 161 -1.23 8.99 5.35
N ILE A 162 -2.51 8.68 5.50
CA ILE A 162 -2.95 7.40 6.07
C ILE A 162 -3.50 6.49 4.98
N SER A 163 -2.98 5.28 4.91
CA SER A 163 -3.55 4.19 4.12
C SER A 163 -3.98 3.03 5.01
N VAL A 164 -4.96 2.24 4.57
CA VAL A 164 -5.46 1.10 5.31
C VAL A 164 -5.65 -0.11 4.42
N ALA A 165 -5.11 -1.25 4.87
CA ALA A 165 -5.18 -2.56 4.21
C ALA A 165 -5.62 -3.67 5.17
N GLY A 166 -6.30 -4.69 4.64
CA GLY A 166 -6.63 -5.92 5.34
C GLY A 166 -8.12 -6.26 5.32
N GLY A 167 -8.52 -7.21 4.47
CA GLY A 167 -9.88 -7.76 4.42
C GLY A 167 -10.98 -6.78 4.00
N ILE A 168 -10.63 -5.73 3.25
CA ILE A 168 -11.58 -4.69 2.83
C ILE A 168 -12.28 -5.14 1.53
N HIS A 169 -13.61 -4.98 1.49
CA HIS A 169 -14.47 -5.25 0.33
C HIS A 169 -15.70 -4.34 0.34
N ALA A 170 -16.52 -4.36 -0.71
CA ALA A 170 -17.64 -3.44 -0.90
C ALA A 170 -18.59 -3.31 0.32
N ASP A 171 -18.86 -4.42 1.02
CA ASP A 171 -19.75 -4.40 2.18
C ASP A 171 -19.13 -3.77 3.44
N THR A 172 -17.78 -3.81 3.57
CA THR A 172 -17.07 -3.33 4.76
C THR A 172 -16.45 -1.94 4.58
N VAL A 173 -16.32 -1.44 3.35
CA VAL A 173 -15.65 -0.17 3.04
C VAL A 173 -16.16 1.00 3.89
N LYS A 174 -17.47 1.06 4.18
CA LYS A 174 -18.10 2.11 5.00
C LYS A 174 -17.55 2.20 6.43
N ASP A 175 -17.05 1.09 6.96
CA ASP A 175 -16.46 1.07 8.29
C ASP A 175 -15.10 1.74 8.35
N TYR A 176 -14.40 1.84 7.23
CA TYR A 176 -13.08 2.44 7.11
C TYR A 176 -13.14 3.91 6.70
N ILE A 177 -13.96 4.27 5.71
CA ILE A 177 -14.01 5.63 5.17
C ILE A 177 -14.42 6.69 6.19
N LYS A 178 -15.15 6.32 7.25
CA LYS A 178 -15.54 7.23 8.35
C LYS A 178 -14.34 7.76 9.15
N TYR A 179 -13.16 7.13 9.02
CA TYR A 179 -11.90 7.59 9.61
C TYR A 179 -11.06 8.44 8.65
N HIS A 180 -11.58 8.69 7.45
CA HIS A 180 -10.98 9.53 6.42
C HIS A 180 -9.53 9.17 6.06
N PRO A 181 -9.19 7.89 5.80
CA PRO A 181 -7.87 7.57 5.27
C PRO A 181 -7.66 8.23 3.88
N ASP A 182 -6.42 8.51 3.53
CA ASP A 182 -6.09 9.05 2.20
C ASP A 182 -6.19 7.99 1.11
N VAL A 183 -5.83 6.74 1.45
CA VAL A 183 -5.80 5.60 0.54
C VAL A 183 -6.49 4.38 1.16
N LEU A 184 -7.40 3.79 0.42
CA LEU A 184 -8.00 2.49 0.73
C LEU A 184 -7.34 1.41 -0.13
N ILE A 185 -6.75 0.38 0.50
CA ILE A 185 -6.02 -0.70 -0.18
C ILE A 185 -6.90 -1.95 -0.20
N VAL A 186 -7.18 -2.46 -1.40
CA VAL A 186 -8.02 -3.64 -1.61
C VAL A 186 -7.30 -4.65 -2.48
N GLY A 187 -7.02 -5.82 -1.92
CA GLY A 187 -6.49 -6.98 -2.65
C GLY A 187 -7.61 -7.94 -3.05
N GLY A 188 -7.79 -9.02 -2.29
CA GLY A 188 -8.75 -10.09 -2.60
C GLY A 188 -10.19 -9.63 -2.84
N GLY A 189 -10.62 -8.53 -2.18
CA GLY A 189 -11.96 -7.95 -2.39
C GLY A 189 -12.25 -7.47 -3.82
N ILE A 190 -11.19 -7.24 -4.61
CA ILE A 190 -11.29 -6.95 -6.05
C ILE A 190 -10.74 -8.12 -6.87
N CYS A 191 -9.52 -8.59 -6.55
CA CYS A 191 -8.81 -9.57 -7.37
C CYS A 191 -9.53 -10.92 -7.48
N HIS A 192 -10.20 -11.35 -6.40
CA HIS A 192 -10.91 -12.62 -6.33
C HIS A 192 -12.43 -12.50 -6.49
N ALA A 193 -12.94 -11.30 -6.80
CA ALA A 193 -14.36 -11.12 -7.08
C ALA A 193 -14.76 -11.85 -8.36
N GLU A 194 -16.00 -12.32 -8.44
CA GLU A 194 -16.55 -12.94 -9.66
C GLU A 194 -16.50 -11.95 -10.84
N ASP A 195 -16.79 -10.67 -10.57
CA ASP A 195 -16.59 -9.55 -11.50
C ASP A 195 -15.72 -8.47 -10.83
N PRO A 196 -14.39 -8.49 -11.06
CA PRO A 196 -13.49 -7.49 -10.50
C PRO A 196 -13.82 -6.04 -10.87
N ALA A 197 -14.35 -5.81 -12.09
CA ALA A 197 -14.70 -4.46 -12.53
C ALA A 197 -15.92 -3.93 -11.77
N ALA A 198 -16.92 -4.77 -11.55
CA ALA A 198 -18.09 -4.42 -10.75
C ALA A 198 -17.70 -4.16 -9.29
N ALA A 199 -16.86 -5.01 -8.69
CA ALA A 199 -16.38 -4.85 -7.31
C ALA A 199 -15.57 -3.55 -7.13
N ALA A 200 -14.62 -3.28 -8.05
CA ALA A 200 -13.83 -2.04 -8.01
C ALA A 200 -14.72 -0.80 -8.15
N LYS A 201 -15.68 -0.83 -9.08
CA LYS A 201 -16.65 0.25 -9.29
C LYS A 201 -17.50 0.50 -8.05
N GLU A 202 -18.02 -0.55 -7.43
CA GLU A 202 -18.87 -0.44 -6.24
C GLU A 202 -18.12 0.20 -5.06
N ILE A 203 -16.86 -0.22 -4.84
CA ILE A 203 -15.99 0.39 -3.83
C ILE A 203 -15.72 1.85 -4.20
N TYR A 204 -15.28 2.13 -5.43
CA TYR A 204 -14.94 3.48 -5.89
C TYR A 204 -16.10 4.47 -5.70
N MET A 205 -17.34 4.06 -6.04
CA MET A 205 -18.53 4.90 -5.86
C MET A 205 -18.83 5.25 -4.40
N GLN A 206 -18.35 4.45 -3.45
CA GLN A 206 -18.51 4.74 -2.02
C GLN A 206 -17.42 5.70 -1.49
N LEU A 207 -16.33 5.91 -2.25
CA LEU A 207 -15.23 6.82 -1.89
C LEU A 207 -15.48 8.27 -2.35
N GLN A 208 -16.48 8.49 -3.21
CA GLN A 208 -16.86 9.81 -3.73
C GLN A 208 -17.83 10.50 -2.78
#